data_b1a3d9fec73271cb9b74eb5baaaf60b7
#
_entry.id   b1a3d9fec73271cb9b74eb5baaaf60b7
#
_cell.length_a   1.000
_cell.length_b   1.000
_cell.length_c   1.000
_cell.angle_alpha   90.00
_cell.angle_beta   90.00
_cell.angle_gamma   90.00
#
_symmetry.space_group_name_H-M   'P 1'
#
loop_
_entity.id
_entity.type
_entity.pdbx_description
1 polymer ?
#
loop_
_entity_poly.entity_id
_entity_poly.type
_entity_poly.pdbx_seq_one_letter_code
_entity_poly.pdbx_strand_id
1 'polypeptide(L)'
;MTFDTHLPLNERLMRIDHIQARRYSKLNGVALEIATEGIIRHLKACDRMDVNPETSAVREIIDDALNGRRVFAETKEHTRAA
;
A
#
# COMPACT_ATOMS: atom_id res chain seq x y z
N MET A 1 -4.22 -5.79 20.20
CA MET A 1 -3.57 -5.50 18.94
C MET A 1 -4.42 -5.92 17.78
N THR A 2 -4.89 -5.00 17.04
CA THR A 2 -5.84 -5.30 15.99
C THR A 2 -5.18 -5.55 14.64
N PHE A 3 -3.99 -4.98 14.44
CA PHE A 3 -3.33 -5.13 13.16
C PHE A 3 -2.13 -6.03 13.31
N ASP A 4 -1.90 -6.87 12.35
CA ASP A 4 -0.80 -7.83 12.38
C ASP A 4 0.49 -7.15 11.95
N THR A 5 0.90 -6.13 12.71
CA THR A 5 2.05 -5.31 12.34
C THR A 5 3.35 -6.08 12.33
N HIS A 6 3.39 -7.24 12.98
CA HIS A 6 4.59 -8.07 13.04
C HIS A 6 4.71 -9.00 11.85
N LEU A 7 3.69 -9.10 11.01
CA LEU A 7 3.71 -10.03 9.90
C LEU A 7 4.50 -9.46 8.72
N PRO A 8 5.08 -10.33 7.89
CA PRO A 8 5.68 -9.86 6.64
C PRO A 8 4.65 -9.15 5.77
N LEU A 9 5.14 -8.28 4.91
CA LEU A 9 4.26 -7.43 4.12
C LEU A 9 3.28 -8.24 3.26
N ASN A 10 3.78 -9.26 2.58
CA ASN A 10 2.89 -10.03 1.70
C ASN A 10 1.81 -10.76 2.49
N GLU A 11 2.08 -11.14 3.73
CA GLU A 11 1.06 -11.77 4.55
C GLU A 11 0.01 -10.76 4.99
N ARG A 12 0.44 -9.55 5.32
CA ARG A 12 -0.52 -8.50 5.66
C ARG A 12 -1.41 -8.21 4.47
N LEU A 13 -0.83 -8.18 3.26
CA LEU A 13 -1.62 -7.94 2.06
C LEU A 13 -2.64 -9.05 1.83
N MET A 14 -2.25 -10.30 2.07
CA MET A 14 -3.18 -11.40 1.90
C MET A 14 -4.40 -11.25 2.79
N ARG A 15 -4.21 -10.71 3.98
CA ARG A 15 -5.33 -10.51 4.91
C ARG A 15 -6.20 -9.32 4.51
N ILE A 16 -5.67 -8.43 3.68
CA ILE A 16 -6.45 -7.31 3.17
C ILE A 16 -7.23 -7.74 1.93
N ASP A 17 -6.52 -8.31 0.96
CA ASP A 17 -7.15 -8.66 -0.31
C ASP A 17 -6.24 -9.61 -1.09
N HIS A 18 -6.74 -10.80 -1.36
CA HIS A 18 -5.96 -11.83 -2.08
C HIS A 18 -5.55 -11.37 -3.46
N ILE A 19 -6.44 -10.67 -4.15
CA ILE A 19 -6.17 -10.25 -5.52
C ILE A 19 -5.01 -9.27 -5.54
N GLN A 20 -5.05 -8.29 -4.65
CA GLN A 20 -3.98 -7.30 -4.60
C GLN A 20 -2.67 -7.92 -4.12
N ALA A 21 -2.74 -8.85 -3.18
CA ALA A 21 -1.54 -9.53 -2.73
C ALA A 21 -0.88 -10.30 -3.88
N ARG A 22 -1.70 -10.94 -4.72
CA ARG A 22 -1.19 -11.68 -5.87
C ARG A 22 -0.56 -10.75 -6.88
N ARG A 23 -1.20 -9.61 -7.13
CA ARG A 23 -0.63 -8.61 -8.04
C ARG A 23 0.72 -8.14 -7.54
N TYR A 24 0.79 -7.84 -6.25
CA TYR A 24 2.04 -7.38 -5.66
C TYR A 24 3.14 -8.42 -5.81
N SER A 25 2.81 -9.69 -5.63
CA SER A 25 3.81 -10.74 -5.69
C SER A 25 4.42 -10.90 -7.09
N LYS A 26 3.75 -10.37 -8.10
CA LYS A 26 4.24 -10.46 -9.48
C LYS A 26 5.05 -9.24 -9.90
N LEU A 27 5.16 -8.24 -9.04
CA LEU A 27 5.91 -7.05 -9.37
C LEU A 27 7.40 -7.31 -9.26
N ASN A 28 8.17 -6.53 -10.03
CA ASN A 28 9.63 -6.61 -9.93
C ASN A 28 10.19 -5.24 -10.31
N GLY A 29 11.50 -5.08 -10.07
CA GLY A 29 12.20 -3.86 -10.45
C GLY A 29 11.63 -2.63 -9.79
N VAL A 30 11.55 -1.56 -10.56
CA VAL A 30 11.10 -0.27 -10.04
C VAL A 30 9.68 -0.33 -9.54
N ALA A 31 8.81 -1.06 -10.25
CA ALA A 31 7.43 -1.17 -9.82
C ALA A 31 7.32 -1.80 -8.44
N LEU A 32 8.14 -2.81 -8.17
CA LEU A 32 8.13 -3.44 -6.86
C LEU A 32 8.58 -2.46 -5.79
N GLU A 33 9.61 -1.68 -6.06
CA GLU A 33 10.11 -0.70 -5.10
C GLU A 33 9.05 0.34 -4.78
N ILE A 34 8.42 0.88 -5.81
CA ILE A 34 7.41 1.91 -5.62
C ILE A 34 6.22 1.35 -4.83
N ALA A 35 5.75 0.19 -5.24
CA ALA A 35 4.60 -0.41 -4.57
C ALA A 35 4.91 -0.72 -3.11
N THR A 36 6.09 -1.28 -2.85
CA THR A 36 6.48 -1.62 -1.49
C THR A 36 6.49 -0.37 -0.61
N GLU A 37 7.09 0.68 -1.10
CA GLU A 37 7.16 1.92 -0.34
C GLU A 37 5.79 2.49 -0.07
N GLY A 38 4.94 2.52 -1.08
CA GLY A 38 3.61 3.09 -0.92
C GLY A 38 2.74 2.28 0.01
N ILE A 39 2.80 0.96 -0.11
CA ILE A 39 1.99 0.10 0.74
C ILE A 39 2.44 0.22 2.20
N ILE A 40 3.76 0.23 2.42
CA ILE A 40 4.26 0.37 3.78
C ILE A 40 3.80 1.69 4.39
N ARG A 41 3.87 2.78 3.63
CA ARG A 41 3.40 4.07 4.12
C ARG A 41 1.92 4.03 4.49
N HIS A 42 1.12 3.40 3.63
CA HIS A 42 -0.31 3.30 3.88
C HIS A 42 -0.57 2.49 5.15
N LEU A 43 0.09 1.33 5.28
CA LEU A 43 -0.14 0.48 6.44
C LEU A 43 0.31 1.16 7.73
N LYS A 44 1.42 1.87 7.69
CA LYS A 44 1.89 2.57 8.88
C LYS A 44 0.93 3.67 9.28
N ALA A 45 0.38 4.38 8.30
CA ALA A 45 -0.60 5.42 8.59
C ALA A 45 -1.85 4.82 9.22
N CYS A 46 -2.31 3.70 8.68
CA CYS A 46 -3.48 3.02 9.25
C CYS A 46 -3.21 2.56 10.68
N ASP A 47 -2.01 2.02 10.91
CA ASP A 47 -1.65 1.56 12.25
C ASP A 47 -1.66 2.73 13.24
N ARG A 48 -1.14 3.88 12.82
CA ARG A 48 -1.12 5.05 13.70
C ARG A 48 -2.52 5.56 14.02
N MET A 49 -3.39 5.49 13.04
CA MET A 49 -4.76 5.99 13.19
C MET A 49 -5.71 4.94 13.70
N ASP A 50 -5.23 3.73 13.88
CA ASP A 50 -6.05 2.62 14.38
C ASP A 50 -7.24 2.36 13.47
N VAL A 51 -7.00 2.39 12.17
CA VAL A 51 -8.03 2.08 11.18
C VAL A 51 -7.55 0.93 10.32
N ASN A 52 -8.48 0.25 9.69
CA ASN A 52 -8.14 -0.86 8.82
C ASN A 52 -7.64 -0.37 7.47
N PRO A 53 -6.64 -1.06 6.90
CA PRO A 53 -6.22 -0.74 5.54
C PRO A 53 -7.34 -1.00 4.54
N GLU A 54 -7.33 -0.24 3.45
CA GLU A 54 -8.37 -0.34 2.45
C GLU A 54 -7.83 -1.00 1.19
N THR A 55 -8.66 -1.91 0.66
CA THR A 55 -8.31 -2.58 -0.59
C THR A 55 -8.12 -1.58 -1.73
N SER A 56 -8.99 -0.58 -1.80
CA SER A 56 -8.89 0.40 -2.88
C SER A 56 -7.59 1.18 -2.82
N ALA A 57 -7.11 1.49 -1.63
CA ALA A 57 -5.84 2.19 -1.50
C ALA A 57 -4.68 1.33 -1.98
N VAL A 58 -4.68 0.06 -1.59
CA VAL A 58 -3.63 -0.86 -2.02
C VAL A 58 -3.65 -1.01 -3.53
N ARG A 59 -4.84 -1.17 -4.11
CA ARG A 59 -4.96 -1.31 -5.55
C ARG A 59 -4.42 -0.08 -6.28
N GLU A 60 -4.76 1.10 -5.78
CA GLU A 60 -4.30 2.33 -6.41
C GLU A 60 -2.78 2.45 -6.35
N ILE A 61 -2.19 2.07 -5.22
CA ILE A 61 -0.75 2.12 -5.09
C ILE A 61 -0.09 1.20 -6.11
N ILE A 62 -0.63 0.00 -6.27
CA ILE A 62 -0.07 -0.95 -7.23
C ILE A 62 -0.25 -0.44 -8.65
N ASP A 63 -1.42 0.12 -8.97
CA ASP A 63 -1.67 0.66 -10.29
C ASP A 63 -0.69 1.79 -10.62
N ASP A 64 -0.47 2.69 -9.66
CA ASP A 64 0.47 3.77 -9.87
C ASP A 64 1.90 3.26 -10.03
N ALA A 65 2.25 2.24 -9.25
CA ALA A 65 3.59 1.67 -9.34
C ALA A 65 3.84 1.04 -10.71
N LEU A 66 2.83 0.40 -11.27
CA LEU A 66 2.95 -0.19 -12.60
C LEU A 66 3.14 0.88 -13.67
N ASN A 67 2.68 2.09 -13.40
CA ASN A 67 2.88 3.22 -14.30
C ASN A 67 4.09 4.07 -13.91
N GLY A 68 4.88 3.60 -12.96
CA GLY A 68 6.09 4.28 -12.54
C GLY A 68 5.85 5.55 -11.74
N ARG A 69 4.69 5.67 -11.09
CA ARG A 69 4.33 6.88 -10.37
C ARG A 69 4.39 6.68 -8.87
N ARG A 70 4.93 7.65 -8.17
CA ARG A 70 5.00 7.67 -6.71
C ARG A 70 4.12 8.80 -6.20
N VAL A 71 2.80 8.60 -6.29
CA VAL A 71 1.88 9.69 -5.95
C VAL A 71 1.13 9.47 -4.65
N PHE A 72 1.34 8.32 -4.00
CA PHE A 72 0.53 7.97 -2.84
C PHE A 72 0.61 9.00 -1.71
N ALA A 73 1.80 9.46 -1.36
CA ALA A 73 1.95 10.43 -0.27
C ALA A 73 1.65 11.83 -0.74
N GLU A 74 2.13 12.16 -1.93
CA GLU A 74 1.95 13.51 -2.45
C GLU A 74 0.51 13.83 -2.73
N THR A 75 -0.21 12.84 -3.23
CA THR A 75 -1.62 13.06 -3.54
C THR A 75 -2.38 13.47 -2.30
N LYS A 76 -2.12 12.82 -1.19
CA LYS A 76 -2.82 13.14 0.05
C LYS A 76 -2.46 14.54 0.52
N GLU A 77 -1.20 14.88 0.44
CA GLU A 77 -0.79 16.21 0.89
C GLU A 77 -1.36 17.30 0.03
N HIS A 78 -1.40 17.08 -1.27
CA HIS A 78 -2.00 18.04 -2.18
C HIS A 78 -3.45 18.27 -1.83
N THR A 79 -4.16 17.20 -1.58
CA THR A 79 -5.58 17.31 -1.26
C THR A 79 -5.79 18.15 -0.03
N ARG A 80 -4.94 17.99 0.96
CA ARG A 80 -5.06 18.77 2.18
C ARG A 80 -4.65 20.21 1.99
N ALA A 81 -3.63 20.41 1.20
CA ALA A 81 -3.12 21.76 1.00
C ALA A 81 -4.09 22.61 0.18
N ALA A 82 -4.82 21.96 -0.68
CA ALA A 82 -5.80 22.68 -1.47
C ALA A 82 -6.98 23.10 -0.62
#